data_2d8e09d6a5572b7f0f3b67478f150c59
#
_entry.id   2d8e09d6a5572b7f0f3b67478f150c59
#
_cell.length_a   1.000
_cell.length_b   1.000
_cell.length_c   1.000
_cell.angle_alpha   90.00
_cell.angle_beta   90.00
_cell.angle_gamma   90.00
#
_symmetry.space_group_name_H-M   'P 1'
#
loop_
_entity.id
_entity.type
_entity.pdbx_description
1 polymer ?
#
loop_
_entity_poly.entity_id
_entity_poly.type
_entity_poly.pdbx_seq_one_letter_code
_entity_poly.pdbx_strand_id
1 'polypeptide(L)'
;MAQQEMILIETLCTHYEIEVSFVDSLHSLGLIEVHTVEQTRFIQEEKVGELEKMIRIHQDLDVNPEGIDVILNLLQKVDELKSELAAAKNRLRRYELENK
;
A
#
# COMPACT_ATOMS: atom_id res chain seq x y z
N MET A 1 -15.17 3.00 -21.68
CA MET A 1 -13.92 3.05 -20.93
C MET A 1 -14.11 3.88 -19.68
N ALA A 2 -13.80 3.30 -18.56
CA ALA A 2 -13.86 4.03 -17.29
C ALA A 2 -12.75 5.08 -17.29
N GLN A 3 -13.12 6.34 -17.11
CA GLN A 3 -12.14 7.39 -16.88
C GLN A 3 -11.63 7.21 -15.46
N GLN A 4 -10.32 7.12 -15.32
CA GLN A 4 -9.72 7.10 -13.99
C GLN A 4 -9.82 8.49 -13.40
N GLU A 5 -10.48 8.57 -12.26
CA GLU A 5 -10.56 9.83 -11.54
C GLU A 5 -9.24 10.10 -10.82
N MET A 6 -8.85 11.34 -10.83
CA MET A 6 -7.64 11.82 -10.17
C MET A 6 -8.02 12.76 -9.04
N ILE A 7 -7.31 12.66 -7.95
CA ILE A 7 -7.54 13.52 -6.78
C ILE A 7 -6.28 14.34 -6.54
N LEU A 8 -6.47 15.63 -6.27
CA LEU A 8 -5.38 16.54 -5.96
C LEU A 8 -4.66 16.12 -4.68
N ILE A 9 -3.34 16.03 -4.75
CA ILE A 9 -2.51 15.71 -3.57
C ILE A 9 -2.74 16.75 -2.47
N GLU A 10 -2.82 18.03 -2.82
CA GLU A 10 -3.02 19.09 -1.84
C GLU A 10 -4.34 18.94 -1.09
N THR A 11 -5.40 18.52 -1.79
CA THR A 11 -6.70 18.27 -1.18
C THR A 11 -6.60 17.16 -0.14
N LEU A 12 -5.90 16.08 -0.48
CA LEU A 12 -5.71 14.96 0.44
C LEU A 12 -4.88 15.35 1.65
N CYS A 13 -3.82 16.14 1.43
CA CYS A 13 -2.97 16.61 2.52
C CYS A 13 -3.76 17.46 3.51
N THR A 14 -4.65 18.33 3.01
CA THR A 14 -5.51 19.13 3.85
C THR A 14 -6.52 18.28 4.60
N HIS A 15 -7.15 17.35 3.91
CA HIS A 15 -8.19 16.49 4.50
C HIS A 15 -7.64 15.59 5.62
N TYR A 16 -6.47 15.02 5.42
CA TYR A 16 -5.87 14.11 6.40
C TYR A 16 -4.91 14.81 7.36
N GLU A 17 -4.73 16.11 7.22
CA GLU A 17 -3.83 16.92 8.05
C GLU A 17 -2.40 16.36 8.03
N ILE A 18 -1.90 16.11 6.82
CA ILE A 18 -0.52 15.65 6.60
C ILE A 18 0.25 16.67 5.78
N GLU A 19 1.55 16.67 5.93
CA GLU A 19 2.42 17.54 5.17
C GLU A 19 2.65 16.98 3.76
N VAL A 20 2.77 17.87 2.79
CA VAL A 20 3.08 17.49 1.41
C VAL A 20 4.41 16.74 1.37
N SER A 21 5.38 17.11 2.21
CA SER A 21 6.67 16.44 2.29
C SER A 21 6.55 14.96 2.63
N PHE A 22 5.56 14.56 3.42
CA PHE A 22 5.29 13.16 3.72
C PHE A 22 4.91 12.40 2.43
N VAL A 23 4.02 12.97 1.64
CA VAL A 23 3.60 12.37 0.36
C VAL A 23 4.79 12.31 -0.61
N ASP A 24 5.61 13.36 -0.66
CA ASP A 24 6.80 13.37 -1.50
C ASP A 24 7.79 12.27 -1.12
N SER A 25 7.96 12.02 0.18
CA SER A 25 8.82 10.95 0.67
C SER A 25 8.29 9.57 0.26
N LEU A 26 6.98 9.35 0.37
CA LEU A 26 6.37 8.09 -0.06
C LEU A 26 6.57 7.88 -1.56
N HIS A 27 6.41 8.93 -2.34
CA HIS A 27 6.62 8.88 -3.79
C HIS A 27 8.08 8.56 -4.12
N SER A 28 9.02 9.20 -3.44
CA SER A 28 10.46 8.96 -3.64
C SER A 28 10.86 7.53 -3.35
N LEU A 29 10.19 6.90 -2.39
CA LEU A 29 10.43 5.50 -2.03
C LEU A 29 9.70 4.51 -2.95
N GLY A 30 8.91 5.01 -3.89
CA GLY A 30 8.15 4.17 -4.79
C GLY A 30 6.89 3.56 -4.19
N LEU A 31 6.47 4.05 -3.04
CA LEU A 31 5.29 3.50 -2.34
C LEU A 31 3.96 3.98 -2.92
N ILE A 32 3.97 5.13 -3.56
CA ILE A 32 2.80 5.68 -4.26
C ILE A 32 3.24 6.22 -5.61
N GLU A 33 2.29 6.30 -6.52
CA GLU A 33 2.51 6.90 -7.83
C GLU A 33 1.81 8.25 -7.88
N VAL A 34 2.54 9.30 -8.25
CA VAL A 34 2.04 10.66 -8.36
C VAL A 34 2.05 11.07 -9.82
N HIS A 35 0.93 11.58 -10.31
CA HIS A 35 0.79 12.08 -11.67
C HIS A 35 0.84 13.60 -11.66
N THR A 36 1.72 14.18 -12.47
CA THR A 36 1.88 15.63 -12.56
C THR A 36 1.36 16.13 -13.89
N VAL A 37 0.43 17.07 -13.83
CA VAL A 37 -0.13 17.74 -15.02
C VAL A 37 -0.05 19.24 -14.76
N GLU A 38 0.68 19.95 -15.61
CA GLU A 38 0.84 21.42 -15.50
C GLU A 38 1.25 21.87 -14.09
N GLN A 39 2.26 21.22 -13.52
CA GLN A 39 2.79 21.49 -12.17
C GLN A 39 1.82 21.17 -11.04
N THR A 40 0.69 20.56 -11.36
CA THR A 40 -0.28 20.12 -10.35
C THR A 40 -0.17 18.60 -10.19
N ARG A 41 -0.14 18.14 -8.95
CA ARG A 41 0.07 16.73 -8.62
C ARG A 41 -1.24 16.06 -8.21
N PHE A 42 -1.42 14.86 -8.75
CA PHE A 42 -2.63 14.05 -8.54
C PHE A 42 -2.27 12.62 -8.17
N ILE A 43 -3.19 11.97 -7.50
CA ILE A 43 -3.14 10.52 -7.27
C ILE A 43 -4.43 9.90 -7.83
N GLN A 44 -4.33 8.67 -8.33
CA GLN A 44 -5.51 7.96 -8.81
C GLN A 44 -6.43 7.64 -7.63
N GLU A 45 -7.73 7.86 -7.81
CA GLU A 45 -8.72 7.62 -6.77
C GLU A 45 -8.63 6.20 -6.21
N GLU A 46 -8.43 5.21 -7.07
CA GLU A 46 -8.33 3.81 -6.66
C GLU A 46 -7.13 3.52 -5.74
N LYS A 47 -6.14 4.42 -5.71
CA LYS A 47 -4.95 4.28 -4.87
C LYS A 47 -5.04 5.02 -3.55
N VAL A 48 -6.10 5.78 -3.34
CA VAL A 48 -6.27 6.56 -2.10
C VAL A 48 -6.35 5.65 -0.88
N GLY A 49 -7.00 4.49 -1.00
CA GLY A 49 -7.08 3.53 0.11
C GLY A 49 -5.72 3.04 0.60
N GLU A 50 -4.78 2.83 -0.32
CA GLU A 50 -3.41 2.46 0.03
C GLU A 50 -2.70 3.60 0.75
N LEU A 51 -2.88 4.82 0.26
CA LEU A 51 -2.31 6.02 0.90
C LEU A 51 -2.88 6.20 2.30
N GLU A 52 -4.18 5.98 2.49
CA GLU A 52 -4.81 6.07 3.82
C GLU A 52 -4.16 5.13 4.83
N LYS A 53 -3.84 3.90 4.42
CA LYS A 53 -3.15 2.95 5.29
C LYS A 53 -1.79 3.47 5.73
N MET A 54 -1.04 4.04 4.80
CA MET A 54 0.27 4.62 5.09
C MET A 54 0.15 5.80 6.04
N ILE A 55 -0.87 6.66 5.82
CA ILE A 55 -1.13 7.79 6.69
C ILE A 55 -1.45 7.33 8.11
N ARG A 56 -2.26 6.28 8.26
CA ARG A 56 -2.60 5.74 9.58
C ARG A 56 -1.37 5.20 10.30
N ILE A 57 -0.52 4.47 9.60
CA ILE A 57 0.72 3.95 10.19
C ILE A 57 1.57 5.12 10.68
N HIS A 58 1.67 6.17 9.89
CA HIS A 58 2.44 7.36 10.25
C HIS A 58 1.84 8.09 11.45
N GLN A 59 0.53 8.36 11.41
CA GLN A 59 -0.13 9.16 12.46
C GLN A 59 -0.35 8.40 13.75
N ASP A 60 -0.77 7.14 13.65
CA ASP A 60 -1.13 6.36 14.84
C ASP A 60 0.08 5.73 15.52
N LEU A 61 1.11 5.37 14.75
CA LEU A 61 2.27 4.64 15.26
C LEU A 61 3.56 5.44 15.19
N ASP A 62 3.50 6.67 14.70
CA ASP A 62 4.65 7.56 14.57
C ASP A 62 5.81 6.92 13.77
N VAL A 63 5.45 6.25 12.68
CA VAL A 63 6.42 5.58 11.80
C VAL A 63 6.75 6.51 10.64
N ASN A 64 8.03 6.67 10.35
CA ASN A 64 8.46 7.49 9.21
C ASN A 64 8.26 6.75 7.88
N PRO A 65 8.36 7.44 6.72
CA PRO A 65 8.16 6.80 5.42
C PRO A 65 9.04 5.57 5.17
N GLU A 66 10.29 5.62 5.60
CA GLU A 66 11.22 4.49 5.45
C GLU A 66 10.74 3.28 6.27
N GLY A 67 10.22 3.53 7.46
CA GLY A 67 9.62 2.49 8.29
C GLY A 67 8.36 1.91 7.68
N ILE A 68 7.55 2.75 7.04
CA ILE A 68 6.35 2.29 6.32
C ILE A 68 6.75 1.34 5.19
N ASP A 69 7.80 1.67 4.45
CA ASP A 69 8.33 0.81 3.40
C ASP A 69 8.68 -0.58 3.94
N VAL A 70 9.39 -0.63 5.05
CA VAL A 70 9.74 -1.90 5.70
C VAL A 70 8.50 -2.68 6.12
N ILE A 71 7.53 -1.99 6.74
CA ILE A 71 6.29 -2.62 7.21
C ILE A 71 5.53 -3.24 6.03
N LEU A 72 5.36 -2.50 4.95
CA LEU A 72 4.61 -2.98 3.78
C LEU A 72 5.30 -4.19 3.13
N ASN A 73 6.62 -4.16 3.04
CA ASN A 73 7.39 -5.29 2.52
C ASN A 73 7.24 -6.52 3.40
N LEU A 74 7.28 -6.35 4.72
CA LEU A 74 7.11 -7.46 5.66
C LEU A 74 5.70 -8.03 5.60
N LEU A 75 4.68 -7.18 5.48
CA LEU A 75 3.29 -7.64 5.35
C LEU A 75 3.09 -8.43 4.07
N GLN A 76 3.73 -8.03 2.98
CA GLN A 76 3.67 -8.77 1.73
C GLN A 76 4.32 -10.15 1.88
N LYS A 77 5.45 -10.24 2.57
CA LYS A 77 6.10 -11.52 2.84
C LYS A 77 5.24 -12.42 3.73
N VAL A 78 4.56 -11.85 4.70
CA VAL A 78 3.62 -12.60 5.54
C VAL A 78 2.51 -13.20 4.68
N ASP A 79 1.93 -12.41 3.76
CA ASP A 79 0.89 -12.90 2.87
C ASP A 79 1.39 -14.02 1.96
N GLU A 80 2.60 -13.87 1.40
CA GLU A 80 3.22 -14.90 0.57
C GLU A 80 3.43 -16.20 1.36
N LEU A 81 3.94 -16.09 2.59
CA LEU A 81 4.16 -17.24 3.45
C LEU A 81 2.86 -17.93 3.84
N LYS A 82 1.81 -17.15 4.11
CA LYS A 82 0.48 -17.72 4.38
C LYS A 82 -0.05 -18.50 3.18
N SER A 83 0.15 -17.98 1.98
CA SER A 83 -0.27 -18.65 0.75
C SER A 83 0.52 -19.95 0.53
N GLU A 84 1.83 -19.92 0.75
CA GLU A 84 2.68 -21.10 0.65
C GLU A 84 2.28 -22.16 1.66
N LEU A 85 1.99 -21.73 2.89
CA LEU A 85 1.57 -22.66 3.94
C LEU A 85 0.22 -23.30 3.58
N ALA A 86 -0.73 -22.52 3.10
CA ALA A 86 -2.04 -23.05 2.68
C ALA A 86 -1.87 -24.07 1.54
N ALA A 87 -1.02 -23.77 0.56
CA ALA A 87 -0.74 -24.69 -0.54
C ALA A 87 -0.08 -25.98 -0.06
N ALA A 88 0.87 -25.86 0.86
CA ALA A 88 1.55 -27.03 1.43
C ALA A 88 0.58 -27.92 2.23
N LYS A 89 -0.29 -27.29 3.03
CA LYS A 89 -1.32 -28.02 3.77
C LYS A 89 -2.30 -28.73 2.86
N ASN A 90 -2.69 -28.10 1.77
CA ASN A 90 -3.61 -28.71 0.80
C ASN A 90 -2.96 -29.90 0.09
N ARG A 91 -1.68 -29.80 -0.26
CA ARG A 91 -0.96 -30.91 -0.85
C ARG A 91 -0.83 -32.07 0.12
N LEU A 92 -0.52 -31.79 1.37
CA LEU A 92 -0.42 -32.81 2.41
C LEU A 92 -1.75 -33.52 2.62
N ARG A 93 -2.84 -32.75 2.66
CA ARG A 93 -4.19 -33.32 2.81
C ARG A 93 -4.52 -34.27 1.66
N ARG A 94 -4.22 -33.89 0.42
CA ARG A 94 -4.47 -34.75 -0.74
C ARG A 94 -3.61 -36.00 -0.69
N TYR A 95 -2.36 -35.86 -0.29
CA TYR A 95 -1.47 -37.00 -0.12
C TYR A 95 -2.00 -37.99 0.90
N GLU A 96 -2.47 -37.49 2.05
CA GLU A 96 -3.04 -38.33 3.10
C GLU A 96 -4.30 -39.05 2.62
N LEU A 97 -5.15 -38.39 1.84
CA LEU A 97 -6.37 -38.99 1.31
C LEU A 97 -6.07 -40.05 0.26
N GLU A 98 -5.05 -39.88 -0.57
CA GLU A 98 -4.66 -40.81 -1.61
C GLU A 98 -3.97 -42.05 -1.07
N ASN A 99 -3.38 -41.97 0.12
CA ASN A 99 -2.63 -43.08 0.72
C ASN A 99 -3.40 -43.89 1.73
N LYS A 100 -4.72 -43.76 1.75
CA LYS A 100 -5.57 -44.63 2.58
C LYS A 100 -5.95 -45.89 1.87
#